data_a4bc54db20135adba1f5c34509574538
#
_entry.id   a4bc54db20135adba1f5c34509574538
#
_cell.length_a   1.000
_cell.length_b   1.000
_cell.length_c   1.000
_cell.angle_alpha   90.00
_cell.angle_beta   90.00
_cell.angle_gamma   90.00
#
_symmetry.space_group_name_H-M   'P 1'
#
loop_
_entity.id
_entity.type
_entity.pdbx_description
1 polymer ?
#
loop_
_entity_poly.entity_id
_entity_poly.type
_entity_poly.pdbx_seq_one_letter_code
_entity_poly.pdbx_strand_id
1 'polypeptide(L)'
;RLDVGAAKAGTGAIDGDRSQGFGYRNLNAITPETDGTSHYFWAQARDFRVDEDWISDLFVQSTHEAFSEDLWIIGLQQENMDTGTTHPRIDINHDGAAIQAIRMLEAMIEAENGVAGAVFGATRRNSQTPLQS
;
A
#
# COMPACT_ATOMS: atom_id res chain seq x y z
N ARG A 1 1.83 -3.68 6.18
CA ARG A 1 2.90 -3.89 7.18
C ARG A 1 3.82 -5.01 6.70
N LEU A 2 5.12 -4.77 6.76
CA LEU A 2 6.17 -5.74 6.48
C LEU A 2 6.90 -6.07 7.78
N ASP A 3 7.13 -7.36 8.04
CA ASP A 3 8.02 -7.84 9.09
C ASP A 3 9.32 -8.31 8.41
N VAL A 4 10.41 -7.62 8.71
CA VAL A 4 11.73 -7.85 8.11
C VAL A 4 12.71 -8.24 9.20
N GLY A 5 13.65 -9.13 8.88
CA GLY A 5 14.66 -9.52 9.84
C GLY A 5 15.63 -10.54 9.31
N ALA A 6 16.64 -10.82 10.11
CA ALA A 6 17.60 -11.87 9.87
C ALA A 6 17.77 -12.72 11.13
N ALA A 7 17.92 -14.00 10.96
CA ALA A 7 18.23 -14.93 12.02
C ALA A 7 19.54 -15.66 11.69
N LYS A 8 20.18 -16.24 12.71
CA LYS A 8 21.39 -16.99 12.53
C LYS A 8 21.14 -18.18 11.59
N ALA A 9 22.04 -18.41 10.66
CA ALA A 9 21.94 -19.55 9.76
C ALA A 9 21.84 -20.88 10.53
N GLY A 10 20.95 -21.76 10.10
CA GLY A 10 20.73 -23.07 10.73
C GLY A 10 19.72 -23.08 11.88
N THR A 11 19.08 -21.93 12.24
CA THR A 11 18.06 -21.86 13.31
C THR A 11 16.63 -22.04 12.83
N GLY A 12 16.42 -22.31 11.54
CA GLY A 12 15.09 -22.47 10.95
C GLY A 12 14.36 -21.18 10.62
N ALA A 13 15.02 -20.05 10.69
CA ALA A 13 14.70 -18.66 10.38
C ALA A 13 13.23 -18.21 10.52
N ILE A 14 12.30 -18.64 9.68
CA ILE A 14 10.92 -18.12 9.70
C ILE A 14 10.11 -18.71 10.86
N ASP A 15 10.21 -20.01 11.06
CA ASP A 15 9.43 -20.76 12.06
C ASP A 15 10.28 -21.23 13.26
N GLY A 16 11.58 -20.96 13.24
CA GLY A 16 12.54 -21.40 14.24
C GLY A 16 12.90 -20.35 15.30
N ASP A 17 13.96 -20.63 16.06
CA ASP A 17 14.47 -19.72 17.10
C ASP A 17 15.05 -18.45 16.49
N ARG A 18 14.43 -17.31 16.76
CA ARG A 18 14.83 -15.97 16.32
C ARG A 18 15.53 -15.16 17.41
N SER A 19 15.76 -15.74 18.58
CA SER A 19 16.33 -15.02 19.74
C SER A 19 17.72 -14.43 19.50
N GLN A 20 18.49 -15.01 18.57
CA GLN A 20 19.80 -14.51 18.15
C GLN A 20 19.76 -13.71 16.85
N GLY A 21 18.57 -13.34 16.41
CA GLY A 21 18.34 -12.53 15.23
C GLY A 21 18.07 -11.07 15.57
N PHE A 22 17.75 -10.33 14.56
CA PHE A 22 17.18 -8.99 14.69
C PHE A 22 15.98 -8.86 13.77
N GLY A 23 15.06 -8.01 14.16
CA GLY A 23 13.88 -7.75 13.35
C GLY A 23 13.41 -6.31 13.47
N TYR A 24 12.78 -5.85 12.41
CA TYR A 24 12.05 -4.58 12.44
C TYR A 24 10.76 -4.70 11.64
N ARG A 25 9.84 -3.80 11.94
CA ARG A 25 8.56 -3.69 11.25
C ARG A 25 8.53 -2.42 10.46
N ASN A 26 8.10 -2.53 9.22
CA ASN A 26 7.88 -1.39 8.35
C ASN A 26 6.39 -1.23 8.11
N LEU A 27 5.85 -0.06 8.42
CA LEU A 27 4.50 0.36 8.11
C LEU A 27 4.55 1.31 6.92
N ASN A 28 3.76 1.02 5.91
CA ASN A 28 3.57 1.89 4.76
C ASN A 28 2.08 2.24 4.68
N ALA A 29 1.78 3.52 4.53
CA ALA A 29 0.42 4.01 4.37
C ALA A 29 0.38 4.97 3.18
N ILE A 30 -0.50 4.68 2.23
CA ILE A 30 -0.70 5.47 1.02
C ILE A 30 -2.10 6.07 1.10
N THR A 31 -2.19 7.38 0.96
CA THR A 31 -3.45 8.12 1.01
C THR A 31 -3.60 8.93 -0.27
N PRO A 32 -4.68 8.76 -1.05
CA PRO A 32 -4.93 9.58 -2.22
C PRO A 32 -5.02 11.06 -1.87
N GLU A 33 -4.46 11.91 -2.71
CA GLU A 33 -4.56 13.37 -2.61
C GLU A 33 -5.37 13.95 -3.77
N THR A 34 -5.02 13.57 -5.00
CA THR A 34 -5.73 13.93 -6.23
C THR A 34 -5.85 12.69 -7.12
N ASP A 35 -6.40 12.82 -8.31
CA ASP A 35 -6.47 11.73 -9.30
C ASP A 35 -5.07 11.24 -9.74
N GLY A 36 -4.04 12.09 -9.63
CA GLY A 36 -2.68 11.78 -10.06
C GLY A 36 -1.63 11.80 -8.95
N THR A 37 -2.01 12.10 -7.71
CA THR A 37 -1.06 12.22 -6.60
C THR A 37 -1.54 11.50 -5.35
N SER A 38 -0.58 11.03 -4.54
CA SER A 38 -0.83 10.36 -3.26
C SER A 38 0.19 10.80 -2.22
N HIS A 39 -0.24 10.90 -0.98
CA HIS A 39 0.68 10.96 0.15
C HIS A 39 1.18 9.56 0.50
N TYR A 40 2.47 9.45 0.73
CA TYR A 40 3.10 8.21 1.18
C TYR A 40 3.77 8.42 2.54
N PHE A 41 3.22 7.76 3.55
CA PHE A 41 3.73 7.78 4.91
C PHE A 41 4.38 6.45 5.23
N TRP A 42 5.51 6.48 5.92
CA TRP A 42 6.15 5.28 6.41
C TRP A 42 6.66 5.47 7.84
N ALA A 43 6.72 4.36 8.56
CA ALA A 43 7.29 4.30 9.89
C ALA A 43 7.98 2.95 10.10
N GLN A 44 9.04 2.95 10.89
CA GLN A 44 9.78 1.74 11.23
C GLN A 44 9.85 1.59 12.75
N ALA A 45 9.68 0.34 13.20
CA ALA A 45 9.83 -0.02 14.60
C ALA A 45 10.80 -1.20 14.69
N ARG A 46 11.81 -1.10 15.53
CA ARG A 46 12.78 -2.15 15.83
C ARG A 46 12.66 -2.60 17.28
N ASP A 47 12.99 -3.84 17.55
CA ASP A 47 12.95 -4.46 18.88
C ASP A 47 14.34 -4.84 19.42
N PHE A 48 15.40 -4.39 18.75
CA PHE A 48 16.79 -4.65 19.11
C PHE A 48 17.56 -3.34 19.32
N ARG A 49 18.52 -3.35 20.24
CA ARG A 49 19.42 -2.21 20.54
C ARG A 49 18.65 -0.87 20.63
N VAL A 50 17.53 -0.89 21.33
CA VAL A 50 16.57 0.24 21.37
C VAL A 50 17.15 1.51 22.01
N ASP A 51 18.16 1.35 22.86
CA ASP A 51 18.84 2.45 23.54
C ASP A 51 19.94 3.11 22.69
N GLU A 52 20.11 2.69 21.43
CA GLU A 52 21.15 3.20 20.54
C GLU A 52 20.53 4.04 19.42
N ASP A 53 20.46 5.33 19.61
CA ASP A 53 19.80 6.27 18.68
C ASP A 53 20.42 6.27 17.28
N TRP A 54 21.74 6.12 17.17
CA TRP A 54 22.43 6.08 15.88
C TRP A 54 21.91 5.00 14.94
N ILE A 55 21.36 3.90 15.47
CA ILE A 55 20.74 2.85 14.67
C ILE A 55 19.44 3.36 14.06
N SER A 56 18.64 4.13 14.82
CA SER A 56 17.43 4.77 14.28
C SER A 56 17.79 5.75 13.16
N ASP A 57 18.81 6.55 13.33
CA ASP A 57 19.28 7.49 12.31
C ASP A 57 19.74 6.77 11.05
N LEU A 58 20.49 5.66 11.20
CA LEU A 58 20.92 4.83 10.09
C LEU A 58 19.72 4.24 9.32
N PHE A 59 18.71 3.74 10.02
CA PHE A 59 17.50 3.20 9.40
C PHE A 59 16.73 4.27 8.64
N VAL A 60 16.55 5.45 9.24
CA VAL A 60 15.86 6.58 8.59
C VAL A 60 16.61 6.98 7.31
N GLN A 61 17.92 7.16 7.40
CA GLN A 61 18.75 7.56 6.26
C GLN A 61 18.67 6.51 5.13
N SER A 62 18.93 5.24 5.43
CA SER A 62 18.91 4.17 4.43
C SER A 62 17.55 4.01 3.77
N THR A 63 16.47 4.16 4.54
CA THR A 63 15.11 4.08 4.00
C THR A 63 14.80 5.29 3.12
N HIS A 64 15.21 6.48 3.53
CA HIS A 64 15.03 7.69 2.74
C HIS A 64 15.77 7.60 1.39
N GLU A 65 17.00 7.09 1.39
CA GLU A 65 17.77 6.89 0.17
C GLU A 65 17.06 5.91 -0.77
N ALA A 66 16.66 4.73 -0.28
CA ALA A 66 15.94 3.73 -1.08
C ALA A 66 14.62 4.26 -1.64
N PHE A 67 13.81 4.92 -0.81
CA PHE A 67 12.52 5.46 -1.26
C PHE A 67 12.67 6.65 -2.22
N SER A 68 13.77 7.40 -2.14
CA SER A 68 14.05 8.46 -3.11
C SER A 68 14.33 7.90 -4.51
N GLU A 69 15.00 6.75 -4.59
CA GLU A 69 15.19 6.03 -5.85
C GLU A 69 13.86 5.52 -6.41
N ASP A 70 13.01 4.94 -5.55
CA ASP A 70 11.68 4.46 -5.93
C ASP A 70 10.79 5.59 -6.45
N LEU A 71 10.78 6.74 -5.78
CA LEU A 71 9.99 7.91 -6.19
C LEU A 71 10.38 8.40 -7.58
N TRP A 72 11.67 8.41 -7.90
CA TRP A 72 12.14 8.81 -9.22
C TRP A 72 11.64 7.85 -10.30
N ILE A 73 11.75 6.54 -10.08
CA ILE A 73 11.31 5.52 -11.04
C ILE A 73 9.79 5.56 -11.22
N ILE A 74 9.03 5.70 -10.12
CA ILE A 74 7.56 5.80 -10.17
C ILE A 74 7.13 7.04 -10.95
N GLY A 75 7.81 8.16 -10.75
CA GLY A 75 7.55 9.39 -11.52
C GLY A 75 7.73 9.18 -13.02
N LEU A 76 8.83 8.57 -13.45
CA LEU A 76 9.06 8.25 -14.87
C LEU A 76 8.03 7.25 -15.42
N GLN A 77 7.60 6.29 -14.61
CA GLN A 77 6.55 5.35 -14.99
C GLN A 77 5.22 6.08 -15.21
N GLN A 78 4.86 6.99 -14.32
CA GLN A 78 3.64 7.79 -14.46
C GLN A 78 3.68 8.66 -15.72
N GLU A 79 4.79 9.35 -15.98
CA GLU A 79 4.97 10.12 -17.22
C GLU A 79 4.75 9.26 -18.47
N ASN A 80 5.29 8.04 -18.50
CA ASN A 80 5.07 7.11 -19.60
C ASN A 80 3.61 6.68 -19.75
N MET A 81 2.90 6.48 -18.64
CA MET A 81 1.47 6.14 -18.67
C MET A 81 0.63 7.30 -19.22
N ASP A 82 0.98 8.53 -18.84
CA ASP A 82 0.27 9.76 -19.26
C ASP A 82 0.45 10.07 -20.76
N THR A 83 1.47 9.52 -21.42
CA THR A 83 1.65 9.68 -22.88
C THR A 83 0.55 9.00 -23.71
N GLY A 84 -0.34 8.24 -23.09
CA GLY A 84 -1.43 7.52 -23.76
C GLY A 84 -0.97 6.34 -24.62
N THR A 85 0.30 5.98 -24.54
CA THR A 85 0.82 4.78 -25.20
C THR A 85 0.36 3.57 -24.40
N THR A 86 -0.81 3.01 -24.77
CA THR A 86 -1.36 1.81 -24.12
C THR A 86 -0.56 0.58 -24.53
N HIS A 87 0.55 0.36 -23.87
CA HIS A 87 1.17 -0.97 -23.90
C HIS A 87 0.38 -1.88 -22.94
N PRO A 88 0.06 -3.10 -23.36
CA PRO A 88 -0.56 -4.04 -22.45
C PRO A 88 0.37 -4.25 -21.26
N ARG A 89 -0.19 -4.17 -20.06
CA ARG A 89 0.56 -4.49 -18.83
C ARG A 89 1.04 -5.94 -18.93
N ILE A 90 2.33 -6.12 -18.74
CA ILE A 90 2.96 -7.44 -18.70
C ILE A 90 3.19 -7.77 -17.23
N ASP A 91 2.42 -8.73 -16.70
CA ASP A 91 2.59 -9.21 -15.34
C ASP A 91 3.55 -10.40 -15.33
N ILE A 92 4.45 -10.42 -14.37
CA ILE A 92 5.38 -11.54 -14.12
C ILE A 92 5.03 -12.22 -12.79
N ASN A 93 5.64 -13.37 -12.51
CA ASN A 93 5.33 -14.15 -11.30
C ASN A 93 5.52 -13.38 -9.98
N HIS A 94 6.40 -12.37 -9.96
CA HIS A 94 6.65 -11.54 -8.79
C HIS A 94 5.56 -10.49 -8.53
N ASP A 95 4.70 -10.21 -9.52
CA ASP A 95 3.61 -9.23 -9.41
C ASP A 95 2.34 -9.78 -8.74
N GLY A 96 2.33 -11.04 -8.35
CA GLY A 96 1.15 -11.72 -7.81
C GLY A 96 0.50 -10.98 -6.63
N ALA A 97 1.31 -10.44 -5.71
CA ALA A 97 0.80 -9.67 -4.57
C ALA A 97 0.19 -8.33 -5.00
N ALA A 98 0.82 -7.63 -5.95
CA ALA A 98 0.31 -6.37 -6.49
C ALA A 98 -1.01 -6.58 -7.24
N ILE A 99 -1.10 -7.63 -8.07
CA ILE A 99 -2.33 -8.00 -8.79
C ILE A 99 -3.46 -8.29 -7.81
N GLN A 100 -3.18 -9.03 -6.72
CA GLN A 100 -4.19 -9.33 -5.72
C GLN A 100 -4.64 -8.07 -4.98
N ALA A 101 -3.74 -7.16 -4.63
CA ALA A 101 -4.07 -5.88 -4.00
C ALA A 101 -4.98 -5.02 -4.90
N ILE A 102 -4.70 -4.94 -6.19
CA ILE A 102 -5.54 -4.23 -7.16
C ILE A 102 -6.95 -4.82 -7.19
N ARG A 103 -7.10 -6.14 -7.30
CA ARG A 103 -8.40 -6.82 -7.31
C ARG A 103 -9.20 -6.56 -6.02
N MET A 104 -8.53 -6.51 -4.87
CA MET A 104 -9.18 -6.18 -3.60
C MET A 104 -9.68 -4.74 -3.60
N LEU A 105 -8.90 -3.78 -4.08
CA LEU A 105 -9.30 -2.38 -4.19
C LEU A 105 -10.48 -2.21 -5.15
N GLU A 106 -10.45 -2.85 -6.31
CA GLU A 106 -11.55 -2.83 -7.28
C GLU A 106 -12.84 -3.36 -6.65
N ALA A 107 -12.78 -4.48 -5.94
CA ALA A 107 -13.94 -5.03 -5.24
C ALA A 107 -14.48 -4.10 -4.14
N MET A 108 -13.62 -3.40 -3.42
CA MET A 108 -14.02 -2.40 -2.42
C MET A 108 -14.73 -1.20 -3.07
N ILE A 109 -14.18 -0.69 -4.17
CA ILE A 109 -14.77 0.42 -4.94
C ILE A 109 -16.14 0.02 -5.51
N GLU A 110 -16.28 -1.17 -6.05
CA GLU A 110 -17.57 -1.70 -6.55
C GLU A 110 -18.61 -1.81 -5.41
N ALA A 111 -18.19 -2.27 -4.24
CA ALA A 111 -19.05 -2.35 -3.07
C ALA A 111 -19.53 -0.97 -2.61
N GLU A 112 -18.66 0.02 -2.55
CA GLU A 112 -19.01 1.41 -2.22
C GLU A 112 -20.00 2.00 -3.23
N ASN A 113 -19.74 1.84 -4.51
CA ASN A 113 -20.62 2.32 -5.58
C ASN A 113 -21.99 1.63 -5.54
N GLY A 114 -22.04 0.35 -5.22
CA GLY A 114 -23.28 -0.41 -5.03
C GLY A 114 -24.11 0.10 -3.86
N VAL A 115 -23.49 0.40 -2.74
CA VAL A 115 -24.15 0.99 -1.55
C VAL A 115 -24.66 2.40 -1.84
N ALA A 116 -23.85 3.25 -2.48
CA ALA A 116 -24.26 4.61 -2.87
C ALA A 116 -25.46 4.57 -3.83
N GLY A 117 -25.48 3.66 -4.82
CA GLY A 117 -26.60 3.46 -5.73
C GLY A 117 -27.88 3.03 -5.02
N ALA A 118 -27.77 2.18 -4.01
CA ALA A 118 -28.92 1.72 -3.21
C ALA A 118 -29.49 2.87 -2.34
N VAL A 119 -28.67 3.69 -1.73
CA VAL A 119 -29.11 4.85 -0.92
C VAL A 119 -29.80 5.90 -1.80
N PHE A 120 -29.21 6.28 -2.92
CA PHE A 120 -29.81 7.24 -3.84
C PHE A 120 -31.08 6.69 -4.53
N GLY A 121 -31.14 5.41 -4.82
CA GLY A 121 -32.31 4.74 -5.39
C GLY A 121 -33.49 4.69 -4.40
N ALA A 122 -33.24 4.53 -3.12
CA ALA A 122 -34.26 4.56 -2.08
C ALA A 122 -34.85 5.96 -1.88
N THR A 123 -34.02 7.00 -1.94
CA THR A 123 -34.46 8.39 -1.76
C THR A 123 -35.35 8.87 -2.91
N ARG A 124 -35.15 8.38 -4.14
CA ARG A 124 -36.00 8.74 -5.29
C ARG A 124 -37.39 8.07 -5.28
N ARG A 125 -37.59 6.96 -4.58
CA ARG A 125 -38.89 6.26 -4.52
C ARG A 125 -39.90 6.89 -3.56
N ASN A 126 -39.46 7.74 -2.65
CA ASN A 126 -40.33 8.35 -1.65
C ASN A 126 -40.87 9.75 -2.04
N SER A 127 -40.56 10.26 -3.24
CA SER A 127 -40.99 11.59 -3.69
C SER A 127 -42.11 11.57 -4.74
N GLN A 128 -42.74 10.42 -5.02
CA GLN A 128 -43.91 10.35 -5.90
C GLN A 128 -45.15 9.88 -5.12
N THR A 129 -45.69 10.77 -4.29
CA THR A 129 -47.08 10.65 -3.87
C THR A 129 -47.94 11.48 -4.83
N PRO A 130 -48.90 10.91 -5.57
CA PRO A 130 -49.80 11.71 -6.41
C PRO A 130 -50.73 12.50 -5.53
N LEU A 131 -50.77 13.83 -5.72
CA LEU A 131 -51.86 14.65 -5.25
C LEU A 131 -53.12 14.24 -6.02
N GLN A 132 -54.04 13.59 -5.33
CA GLN A 132 -55.41 13.42 -5.81
C GLN A 132 -56.19 14.67 -5.50
N SER A 133 -56.75 15.24 -6.57
CA SER A 133 -57.73 16.34 -6.58
C SER A 133 -59.09 15.93 -6.00
#